data_749a75dd07f8711b6e7818f224c283e2
#
_entry.id   749a75dd07f8711b6e7818f224c283e2
#
_cell.length_a   1.000
_cell.length_b   1.000
_cell.length_c   1.000
_cell.angle_alpha   90.00
_cell.angle_beta   90.00
_cell.angle_gamma   90.00
#
_symmetry.space_group_name_H-M   'P 1'
#
loop_
_entity.id
_entity.type
_entity.pdbx_description
1 polymer ?
#
loop_
_entity_poly.entity_id
_entity_poly.type
_entity_poly.pdbx_seq_one_letter_code
_entity_poly.pdbx_strand_id
1 'polypeptide(L)'
;FNRWIVPLEEKSDFLHLQSGRHFSVPFDVVLIFSTNIHPLELGDEAFLRRIGYKIRFSALSPTQYEQIWRDVCLQHEVDFDPEVLDFVINELHGRSGVDLRPCHPRDLIGMAVDQSLYAHNVRAIDVDSMRWAWSNYFVSFKDETAKAGNVLPA
;
A
#
# COMPACT_ATOMS: atom_id res chain seq x y z
N PHE A 1 -3.02 -17.22 14.05
CA PHE A 1 -1.53 -17.19 14.09
C PHE A 1 -0.95 -18.41 14.83
N ASN A 2 -1.67 -19.06 15.70
CA ASN A 2 -1.18 -20.18 16.55
C ASN A 2 -0.60 -21.34 15.74
N ARG A 3 -1.05 -21.58 14.51
CA ARG A 3 -0.48 -22.62 13.63
C ARG A 3 1.02 -22.45 13.38
N TRP A 4 1.53 -21.22 13.40
CA TRP A 4 2.94 -20.93 13.09
C TRP A 4 3.88 -21.07 14.29
N ILE A 5 3.33 -21.23 15.50
CA ILE A 5 4.13 -21.29 16.72
C ILE A 5 5.10 -22.49 16.67
N VAL A 6 4.58 -23.68 16.42
CA VAL A 6 5.37 -24.91 16.40
C VAL A 6 6.39 -24.90 15.24
N PRO A 7 6.00 -24.62 13.98
CA PRO A 7 6.98 -24.56 12.90
C PRO A 7 8.11 -23.56 13.12
N LEU A 8 7.83 -22.40 13.70
CA LEU A 8 8.84 -21.38 13.98
C LEU A 8 9.79 -21.78 15.11
N GLU A 9 9.32 -22.55 16.09
CA GLU A 9 10.09 -22.97 17.24
C GLU A 9 10.89 -24.24 16.98
N GLU A 10 10.21 -25.26 16.43
CA GLU A 10 10.79 -26.60 16.24
C GLU A 10 11.47 -26.81 14.87
N LYS A 11 11.39 -25.83 13.97
CA LYS A 11 11.89 -25.92 12.60
C LYS A 11 11.32 -27.11 11.83
N SER A 12 10.14 -27.58 12.22
CA SER A 12 9.39 -28.65 11.57
C SER A 12 7.90 -28.38 11.60
N ASP A 13 7.19 -28.77 10.55
CA ASP A 13 5.74 -28.76 10.46
C ASP A 13 5.20 -30.17 10.40
N PHE A 14 4.00 -30.39 10.93
CA PHE A 14 3.33 -31.68 10.94
C PHE A 14 2.13 -31.67 9.97
N LEU A 15 2.23 -32.47 8.93
CA LEU A 15 1.17 -32.62 7.94
C LEU A 15 0.34 -33.85 8.21
N HIS A 16 -0.97 -33.71 8.11
CA HIS A 16 -1.94 -34.79 8.29
C HIS A 16 -2.50 -35.22 6.93
N LEU A 17 -2.41 -36.52 6.66
CA LEU A 17 -3.05 -37.14 5.49
C LEU A 17 -4.50 -37.53 5.82
N GLN A 18 -5.33 -37.60 4.80
CA GLN A 18 -6.73 -38.06 4.94
C GLN A 18 -6.81 -39.52 5.47
N SER A 19 -5.76 -40.30 5.29
CA SER A 19 -5.61 -41.67 5.83
C SER A 19 -5.38 -41.71 7.36
N GLY A 20 -5.32 -40.56 8.03
CA GLY A 20 -5.01 -40.47 9.46
C GLY A 20 -3.53 -40.54 9.78
N ARG A 21 -2.65 -40.71 8.81
CA ARG A 21 -1.21 -40.68 9.00
C ARG A 21 -0.73 -39.21 9.07
N HIS A 22 0.24 -38.98 9.94
CA HIS A 22 0.94 -37.69 10.02
C HIS A 22 2.42 -37.94 9.85
N PHE A 23 3.11 -36.95 9.28
CA PHE A 23 4.54 -36.95 9.10
C PHE A 23 5.10 -35.54 9.33
N SER A 24 6.32 -35.48 9.82
CA SER A 24 7.03 -34.24 10.01
C SER A 24 7.77 -33.87 8.73
N VAL A 25 7.74 -32.59 8.38
CA VAL A 25 8.53 -32.00 7.29
C VAL A 25 9.43 -30.91 7.84
N PRO A 26 10.69 -30.79 7.38
CA PRO A 26 11.55 -29.70 7.76
C PRO A 26 10.92 -28.35 7.42
N PHE A 27 10.97 -27.39 8.34
CA PHE A 27 10.48 -26.04 8.15
C PHE A 27 11.66 -25.06 8.11
N ASP A 28 12.41 -25.13 7.01
CA ASP A 28 13.58 -24.28 6.76
C ASP A 28 13.23 -23.18 5.76
N VAL A 29 12.44 -22.21 6.22
CA VAL A 29 11.94 -21.11 5.41
C VAL A 29 12.11 -19.78 6.14
N VAL A 30 12.24 -18.70 5.36
CA VAL A 30 12.14 -17.33 5.86
C VAL A 30 10.70 -16.90 5.74
N LEU A 31 10.05 -16.62 6.88
CA LEU A 31 8.70 -16.08 6.91
C LEU A 31 8.73 -14.57 7.08
N ILE A 32 7.98 -13.88 6.22
CA ILE A 32 7.79 -12.45 6.29
C ILE A 32 6.28 -12.19 6.43
N PHE A 33 5.90 -11.58 7.56
CA PHE A 33 4.52 -11.16 7.81
C PHE A 33 4.40 -9.66 7.55
N SER A 34 3.47 -9.28 6.69
CA SER A 34 3.12 -7.88 6.45
C SER A 34 1.74 -7.59 7.00
N THR A 35 1.61 -6.51 7.76
CA THR A 35 0.34 -6.10 8.38
C THR A 35 0.27 -4.59 8.55
N ASN A 36 -0.92 -4.03 8.47
CA ASN A 36 -1.24 -2.66 8.85
C ASN A 36 -1.80 -2.55 10.29
N ILE A 37 -1.93 -3.69 10.98
CA ILE A 37 -2.42 -3.75 12.36
C ILE A 37 -1.23 -3.60 13.32
N HIS A 38 -1.42 -2.86 14.41
CA HIS A 38 -0.38 -2.72 15.42
C HIS A 38 -0.01 -4.09 16.02
N PRO A 39 1.28 -4.42 16.21
CA PRO A 39 1.69 -5.74 16.72
C PRO A 39 0.97 -6.19 18.00
N LEU A 40 0.67 -5.27 18.92
CA LEU A 40 -0.06 -5.59 20.15
C LEU A 40 -1.55 -5.97 19.92
N GLU A 41 -2.12 -5.58 18.78
CA GLU A 41 -3.49 -5.93 18.39
C GLU A 41 -3.55 -7.24 17.60
N LEU A 42 -2.42 -7.76 17.15
CA LEU A 42 -2.31 -9.06 16.48
C LEU A 42 -2.52 -10.23 17.48
N GLY A 43 -2.55 -9.95 18.76
CA GLY A 43 -3.15 -10.76 19.80
C GLY A 43 -2.19 -11.65 20.55
N ASP A 44 -1.47 -12.58 19.97
CA ASP A 44 -0.75 -13.59 20.73
C ASP A 44 0.71 -13.19 20.99
N GLU A 45 1.01 -12.86 22.25
CA GLU A 45 2.36 -12.57 22.69
C GLU A 45 3.34 -13.74 22.43
N ALA A 46 2.84 -14.98 22.51
CA ALA A 46 3.63 -16.17 22.24
C ALA A 46 4.07 -16.21 20.76
N PHE A 47 3.20 -15.86 19.84
CA PHE A 47 3.54 -15.71 18.42
C PHE A 47 4.54 -14.55 18.19
N LEU A 48 4.28 -13.39 18.79
CA LEU A 48 5.12 -12.21 18.62
C LEU A 48 6.55 -12.40 19.13
N ARG A 49 6.75 -13.20 20.16
CA ARG A 49 8.10 -13.56 20.70
C ARG A 49 8.93 -14.38 19.71
N ARG A 50 8.29 -15.11 18.80
CA ARG A 50 8.95 -15.96 17.79
C ARG A 50 9.32 -15.22 16.52
N ILE A 51 8.79 -14.02 16.33
CA ILE A 51 9.19 -13.11 15.25
C ILE A 51 10.40 -12.32 15.70
N GLY A 52 11.60 -12.71 15.23
CA GLY A 52 12.86 -12.11 15.66
C GLY A 52 13.01 -10.64 15.27
N TYR A 53 12.51 -10.25 14.11
CA TYR A 53 12.63 -8.89 13.58
C TYR A 53 11.26 -8.26 13.38
N LYS A 54 11.09 -7.05 13.88
CA LYS A 54 9.89 -6.24 13.71
C LYS A 54 10.30 -4.92 13.09
N ILE A 55 9.93 -4.71 11.83
CA ILE A 55 10.29 -3.53 11.07
C ILE A 55 9.03 -2.67 10.90
N ARG A 56 9.09 -1.44 11.38
CA ARG A 56 8.02 -0.47 11.23
C ARG A 56 8.29 0.41 10.00
N PHE A 57 7.32 0.46 9.10
CA PHE A 57 7.29 1.44 8.02
C PHE A 57 6.42 2.63 8.44
N SER A 58 7.04 3.78 8.61
CA SER A 58 6.37 5.05 8.90
C SER A 58 6.20 5.89 7.64
N ALA A 59 5.49 7.03 7.77
CA ALA A 59 5.45 8.04 6.73
C ALA A 59 6.87 8.47 6.30
N LEU A 60 7.01 8.79 5.03
CA LEU A 60 8.29 9.23 4.45
C LEU A 60 8.54 10.70 4.70
N SER A 61 9.81 11.08 4.72
CA SER A 61 10.19 12.49 4.54
C SER A 61 9.98 12.91 3.07
N PRO A 62 9.82 14.21 2.78
CA PRO A 62 9.73 14.70 1.40
C PRO A 62 10.90 14.25 0.52
N THR A 63 12.12 14.23 1.05
CA THR A 63 13.31 13.78 0.32
C THR A 63 13.25 12.29 -0.03
N GLN A 64 12.79 11.44 0.89
CA GLN A 64 12.61 10.01 0.62
C GLN A 64 11.49 9.78 -0.41
N TYR A 65 10.42 10.57 -0.33
CA TYR A 65 9.32 10.49 -1.28
C TYR A 65 9.78 10.91 -2.69
N GLU A 66 10.55 11.99 -2.81
CA GLU A 66 11.15 12.43 -4.08
C GLU A 66 12.03 11.35 -4.69
N GLN A 67 12.86 10.67 -3.90
CA GLN A 67 13.71 9.59 -4.42
C GLN A 67 12.87 8.48 -5.05
N ILE A 68 11.84 8.02 -4.36
CA ILE A 68 10.93 6.99 -4.89
C ILE A 68 10.18 7.52 -6.12
N TRP A 69 9.78 8.79 -6.11
CA TRP A 69 9.11 9.43 -7.24
C TRP A 69 9.97 9.40 -8.51
N ARG A 70 11.24 9.77 -8.39
CA ARG A 70 12.21 9.72 -9.51
C ARG A 70 12.38 8.29 -10.05
N ASP A 71 12.53 7.31 -9.15
CA ASP A 71 12.68 5.91 -9.53
C ASP A 71 11.44 5.39 -10.27
N VAL A 72 10.25 5.80 -9.83
CA VAL A 72 8.98 5.43 -10.49
C VAL A 72 8.80 6.14 -11.83
N CYS A 73 9.16 7.43 -11.95
CA CYS A 73 9.15 8.12 -13.24
C CYS A 73 10.03 7.38 -14.26
N LEU A 74 11.21 6.95 -13.83
CA LEU A 74 12.13 6.20 -14.68
C LEU A 74 11.54 4.84 -15.10
N GLN A 75 10.87 4.12 -14.18
CA GLN A 75 10.22 2.83 -14.48
C GLN A 75 9.05 2.97 -15.47
N HIS A 76 8.32 4.08 -15.41
CA HIS A 76 7.21 4.37 -16.31
C HIS A 76 7.64 5.09 -17.61
N GLU A 77 8.95 5.36 -17.77
CA GLU A 77 9.49 6.07 -18.92
C GLU A 77 8.86 7.46 -19.13
N VAL A 78 8.67 8.20 -18.02
CA VAL A 78 8.18 9.57 -18.00
C VAL A 78 9.23 10.51 -17.44
N ASP A 79 9.25 11.75 -17.92
CA ASP A 79 10.16 12.76 -17.43
C ASP A 79 9.83 13.17 -16.00
N PHE A 80 10.86 13.36 -15.18
CA PHE A 80 10.71 13.91 -13.86
C PHE A 80 10.51 15.43 -13.94
N ASP A 81 9.39 15.91 -13.42
CA ASP A 81 9.08 17.32 -13.29
C ASP A 81 9.01 17.71 -11.80
N PRO A 82 9.88 18.60 -11.31
CA PRO A 82 9.86 19.06 -9.92
C PRO A 82 8.60 19.85 -9.57
N GLU A 83 7.97 20.56 -10.53
CA GLU A 83 6.74 21.32 -10.26
C GLU A 83 5.55 20.38 -10.02
N VAL A 84 5.47 19.29 -10.75
CA VAL A 84 4.46 18.24 -10.54
C VAL A 84 4.65 17.56 -9.18
N LEU A 85 5.89 17.26 -8.81
CA LEU A 85 6.18 16.69 -7.49
C LEU A 85 5.81 17.65 -6.37
N ASP A 86 6.18 18.93 -6.47
CA ASP A 86 5.87 19.95 -5.49
C ASP A 86 4.35 20.11 -5.31
N PHE A 87 3.60 20.12 -6.41
CA PHE A 87 2.14 20.12 -6.39
C PHE A 87 1.58 18.91 -5.64
N VAL A 88 2.09 17.72 -5.90
CA VAL A 88 1.63 16.49 -5.23
C VAL A 88 1.91 16.55 -3.72
N ILE A 89 3.12 16.95 -3.32
CA ILE A 89 3.50 17.01 -1.90
C ILE A 89 2.71 18.10 -1.16
N ASN A 90 2.71 19.32 -1.67
CA ASN A 90 2.19 20.48 -0.93
C ASN A 90 0.68 20.67 -1.09
N GLU A 91 0.17 20.48 -2.32
CA GLU A 91 -1.25 20.71 -2.57
C GLU A 91 -2.09 19.45 -2.31
N LEU A 92 -1.69 18.29 -2.81
CA LEU A 92 -2.51 17.09 -2.67
C LEU A 92 -2.34 16.46 -1.30
N HIS A 93 -1.12 16.09 -0.91
CA HIS A 93 -0.86 15.53 0.42
C HIS A 93 -1.05 16.57 1.53
N GLY A 94 -0.48 17.76 1.36
CA GLY A 94 -0.50 18.80 2.39
C GLY A 94 -1.92 19.25 2.75
N ARG A 95 -2.79 19.47 1.77
CA ARG A 95 -4.18 19.91 2.03
C ARG A 95 -5.08 18.79 2.52
N SER A 96 -4.84 17.55 2.09
CA SER A 96 -5.67 16.41 2.51
C SER A 96 -5.25 15.79 3.84
N GLY A 97 -4.05 16.14 4.36
CA GLY A 97 -3.50 15.55 5.57
C GLY A 97 -3.12 14.07 5.41
N VAL A 98 -2.96 13.60 4.17
CA VAL A 98 -2.56 12.22 3.87
C VAL A 98 -1.05 12.11 3.95
N ASP A 99 -0.56 11.18 4.77
CA ASP A 99 0.87 10.91 4.92
C ASP A 99 1.53 10.51 3.59
N LEU A 100 2.80 10.89 3.43
CA LEU A 100 3.64 10.42 2.33
C LEU A 100 3.99 8.94 2.52
N ARG A 101 3.48 8.07 1.66
CA ARG A 101 3.71 6.62 1.71
C ARG A 101 4.42 6.11 0.46
N PRO A 102 5.23 5.04 0.57
CA PRO A 102 6.02 4.52 -0.57
C PRO A 102 5.17 4.02 -1.76
N CYS A 103 3.92 3.61 -1.51
CA CYS A 103 3.02 3.12 -2.55
C CYS A 103 2.43 4.24 -3.41
N HIS A 104 2.27 5.45 -2.86
CA HIS A 104 1.58 6.55 -3.56
C HIS A 104 2.27 6.95 -4.88
N PRO A 105 3.61 7.13 -4.96
CA PRO A 105 4.25 7.46 -6.23
C PRO A 105 3.93 6.45 -7.33
N ARG A 106 4.07 5.15 -7.03
CA ARG A 106 3.82 4.09 -8.00
C ARG A 106 2.38 4.11 -8.49
N ASP A 107 1.43 4.20 -7.57
CA ASP A 107 0.02 4.09 -7.90
C ASP A 107 -0.47 5.36 -8.62
N LEU A 108 -0.08 6.56 -8.15
CA LEU A 108 -0.48 7.83 -8.75
C LEU A 108 0.13 8.06 -10.13
N ILE A 109 1.45 7.81 -10.28
CA ILE A 109 2.11 7.95 -11.57
C ILE A 109 1.56 6.94 -12.57
N GLY A 110 1.36 5.67 -12.15
CA GLY A 110 0.75 4.66 -13.00
C GLY A 110 -0.62 5.08 -13.53
N MET A 111 -1.51 5.54 -12.65
CA MET A 111 -2.83 6.01 -13.03
C MET A 111 -2.79 7.24 -13.96
N ALA A 112 -1.89 8.20 -13.69
CA ALA A 112 -1.75 9.39 -14.52
C ALA A 112 -1.21 9.06 -15.93
N VAL A 113 -0.25 8.14 -16.01
CA VAL A 113 0.27 7.66 -17.30
C VAL A 113 -0.81 6.93 -18.09
N ASP A 114 -1.59 6.05 -17.46
CA ASP A 114 -2.69 5.34 -18.11
C ASP A 114 -3.75 6.31 -18.63
N GLN A 115 -4.10 7.32 -17.85
CA GLN A 115 -5.03 8.38 -18.26
C GLN A 115 -4.49 9.19 -19.44
N SER A 116 -3.21 9.59 -19.42
CA SER A 116 -2.56 10.35 -20.50
C SER A 116 -2.47 9.54 -21.79
N LEU A 117 -2.13 8.24 -21.69
CA LEU A 117 -2.14 7.33 -22.83
C LEU A 117 -3.53 7.16 -23.43
N TYR A 118 -4.56 7.01 -22.59
CA TYR A 118 -5.94 6.86 -23.04
C TYR A 118 -6.47 8.12 -23.72
N ALA A 119 -6.22 9.29 -23.13
CA ALA A 119 -6.78 10.57 -23.61
C ALA A 119 -5.99 11.18 -24.78
N HIS A 120 -4.66 11.02 -24.78
CA HIS A 120 -3.76 11.77 -25.66
C HIS A 120 -2.78 10.89 -26.44
N ASN A 121 -2.75 9.60 -26.18
CA ASN A 121 -1.78 8.64 -26.73
C ASN A 121 -0.31 9.06 -26.48
N VAL A 122 -0.06 9.70 -25.34
CA VAL A 122 1.27 10.19 -24.91
C VAL A 122 1.57 9.66 -23.52
N ARG A 123 2.83 9.25 -23.30
CA ARG A 123 3.35 8.91 -21.97
C ARG A 123 3.86 10.18 -21.30
N ALA A 124 3.03 10.81 -20.51
CA ALA A 124 3.40 12.01 -19.77
C ALA A 124 2.59 12.11 -18.47
N ILE A 125 3.12 12.89 -17.54
CA ILE A 125 2.43 13.26 -16.31
C ILE A 125 2.48 14.78 -16.17
N ASP A 126 1.40 15.36 -15.70
CA ASP A 126 1.26 16.79 -15.42
C ASP A 126 0.37 17.01 -14.19
N VAL A 127 0.19 18.25 -13.81
CA VAL A 127 -0.64 18.63 -12.65
C VAL A 127 -2.09 18.14 -12.79
N ASP A 128 -2.67 18.18 -14.00
CA ASP A 128 -4.06 17.80 -14.22
C ASP A 128 -4.25 16.29 -14.16
N SER A 129 -3.35 15.52 -14.78
CA SER A 129 -3.34 14.05 -14.67
C SER A 129 -3.09 13.58 -13.22
N MET A 130 -2.24 14.28 -12.46
CA MET A 130 -2.03 13.99 -11.03
C MET A 130 -3.26 14.32 -10.19
N ARG A 131 -3.96 15.41 -10.47
CA ARG A 131 -5.23 15.74 -9.79
C ARG A 131 -6.29 14.69 -10.07
N TRP A 132 -6.38 14.24 -11.32
CA TRP A 132 -7.28 13.17 -11.72
C TRP A 132 -6.93 11.85 -11.01
N ALA A 133 -5.65 11.44 -11.03
CA ALA A 133 -5.18 10.24 -10.36
C ALA A 133 -5.49 10.27 -8.86
N TRP A 134 -5.21 11.41 -8.19
CA TRP A 134 -5.50 11.60 -6.78
C TRP A 134 -6.98 11.42 -6.45
N SER A 135 -7.88 12.06 -7.22
CA SER A 135 -9.31 11.99 -6.98
C SER A 135 -9.89 10.59 -7.16
N ASN A 136 -9.28 9.79 -8.02
CA ASN A 136 -9.69 8.39 -8.24
C ASN A 136 -9.03 7.41 -7.25
N TYR A 137 -7.82 7.70 -6.80
CA TYR A 137 -7.12 6.86 -5.83
C TYR A 137 -7.71 7.01 -4.42
N PHE A 138 -7.98 8.25 -4.01
CA PHE A 138 -8.58 8.58 -2.71
C PHE A 138 -10.07 8.87 -2.86
N VAL A 139 -10.85 7.90 -3.36
CA VAL A 139 -12.30 8.04 -3.48
C VAL A 139 -12.91 8.27 -2.09
N SER A 140 -13.46 9.46 -1.89
CA SER A 140 -14.20 9.77 -0.66
C SER A 140 -15.66 9.35 -0.84
N PHE A 141 -16.09 8.27 -0.22
CA PHE A 141 -17.50 7.85 -0.20
C PHE A 141 -18.42 8.80 0.59
N LYS A 142 -17.91 9.97 1.03
CA LYS A 142 -18.68 10.93 1.83
C LYS A 142 -19.71 11.74 1.04
N ASP A 143 -19.63 11.76 -0.29
CA ASP A 143 -20.52 12.61 -1.10
C ASP A 143 -21.83 11.94 -1.55
N GLU A 144 -22.01 10.63 -1.37
CA GLU A 144 -23.25 9.95 -1.78
C GLU A 144 -24.39 10.05 -0.77
N THR A 145 -24.10 10.28 0.51
CA THR A 145 -25.12 10.39 1.56
C THR A 145 -25.80 11.77 1.63
N ALA A 146 -25.19 12.81 1.04
CA ALA A 146 -25.77 14.16 1.04
C ALA A 146 -26.84 14.37 -0.06
N LYS A 147 -26.88 13.54 -1.09
CA LYS A 147 -27.88 13.65 -2.19
C LYS A 147 -29.12 12.78 -2.02
N ALA A 148 -29.11 11.82 -1.10
CA ALA A 148 -30.26 10.93 -0.86
C ALA A 148 -31.30 11.50 0.11
N GLY A 149 -31.09 12.68 0.69
CA GLY A 149 -31.94 13.26 1.74
C GLY A 149 -33.07 14.19 1.23
N ASN A 150 -33.30 14.35 -0.06
CA ASN A 150 -34.27 15.34 -0.52
C ASN A 150 -35.14 14.85 -1.71
N VAL A 151 -35.80 13.70 -1.56
CA VAL A 151 -36.96 13.34 -2.39
C VAL A 151 -37.98 12.60 -1.54
N LEU A 152 -38.88 13.33 -0.91
CA LEU A 152 -40.26 12.90 -0.66
C LEU A 152 -41.16 14.11 -0.87
N PRO A 153 -42.00 14.15 -1.91
CA PRO A 153 -43.25 14.90 -1.88
C PRO A 153 -44.39 13.98 -1.44
N ALA A 154 -45.37 14.63 -0.88
CA ALA A 154 -46.65 14.18 -0.41
C ALA A 154 -47.42 13.20 -1.31
#